data_1d430c731c254a3416f6f83c861a1e1b
#
_entry.id   1d430c731c254a3416f6f83c861a1e1b
#
_cell.length_a   1.000
_cell.length_b   1.000
_cell.length_c   1.000
_cell.angle_alpha   90.00
_cell.angle_beta   90.00
_cell.angle_gamma   90.00
#
_symmetry.space_group_name_H-M   'P 1'
#
loop_
_entity.id
_entity.type
_entity.pdbx_description
1 polymer ?
#
loop_
_entity_poly.entity_id
_entity_poly.type
_entity_poly.pdbx_seq_one_letter_code
_entity_poly.pdbx_strand_id
1 'polypeptide(L)'
;MLAKSMAELLPREELQDILVYPNPEDKNTPKIRVVPRGKGKEIVDAQKQEVLKRVQMRNTFLMFTFLLIMGLGLFYALRPGGSISTFFWAVIAAAVVLLVFRWMMPKEEAMIPKLLVSNYGRETAPFVDATGAHAGALLGDVRHDPYQSGGLETPAHDRVEAGAIHKAHKGVLFIDEINTLRIESQQNLLTAMQEKEYPITGQSERSSGAMVKTEPVPCDFIMVAAGNLDAIAGMHPALRSRIKGNGYEIYMRDTMEDTIENRRKLVRFIAQEVKKDRKIPHFERSGIAEIIREAMRRAGRKGHLTLVLRDLGGLVRVAGDIARAEGAKYVTGEHVLKAKTMARSVEQQVADEYLERRKDYKLFRTEGYEIGRVNGLAVVGDTGVVLPIIAEVTPAQSREEGRVIATGRLQEIAQEAVQNVSAVFKKFTGKDISRKDIHIQFVGTYEGVEGDSASISIATAVISSLENIPVNQSVAMTGSLSVRGDVLPVGGITQKIEAAAQAGIVKS
;
A
#
# COMPACT_ATOMS: atom_id res chain seq x y z
N MET A 1 -0.09 5.11 -11.23
CA MET A 1 -0.14 5.76 -12.57
C MET A 1 0.31 7.22 -12.52
N LEU A 2 -0.32 8.11 -11.74
CA LEU A 2 0.05 9.54 -11.66
C LEU A 2 1.54 9.76 -11.38
N ALA A 3 2.10 9.12 -10.36
CA ALA A 3 3.52 9.27 -10.03
C ALA A 3 4.47 8.83 -11.17
N LYS A 4 4.09 7.83 -11.95
CA LYS A 4 4.86 7.39 -13.13
C LYS A 4 4.81 8.44 -14.24
N SER A 5 3.62 9.02 -14.49
CA SER A 5 3.49 10.10 -15.48
C SER A 5 4.23 11.37 -15.07
N MET A 6 4.41 11.63 -13.77
CA MET A 6 5.27 12.72 -13.30
C MET A 6 6.72 12.51 -13.73
N ALA A 7 7.24 11.27 -13.67
CA ALA A 7 8.60 10.98 -14.13
C ALA A 7 8.79 11.21 -15.63
N GLU A 8 7.72 11.06 -16.43
CA GLU A 8 7.75 11.33 -17.88
C GLU A 8 7.86 12.82 -18.21
N LEU A 9 7.46 13.70 -17.27
CA LEU A 9 7.50 15.15 -17.43
C LEU A 9 8.81 15.81 -16.96
N LEU A 10 9.66 15.06 -16.23
CA LEU A 10 10.91 15.59 -15.71
C LEU A 10 11.98 15.72 -16.83
N PRO A 11 12.88 16.75 -16.75
CA PRO A 11 13.91 16.99 -17.74
C PRO A 11 14.93 15.84 -17.77
N ARG A 12 15.20 15.34 -18.96
CA ARG A 12 16.15 14.23 -19.18
C ARG A 12 17.61 14.67 -19.13
N GLU A 13 17.85 15.93 -19.40
CA GLU A 13 19.17 16.55 -19.48
C GLU A 13 19.85 16.62 -18.11
N GLU A 14 19.04 16.61 -17.04
CA GLU A 14 19.52 16.63 -15.66
C GLU A 14 19.90 15.26 -15.11
N LEU A 15 19.66 14.18 -15.88
CA LEU A 15 19.96 12.82 -15.42
C LEU A 15 21.48 12.61 -15.30
N GLN A 16 21.88 11.94 -14.22
CA GLN A 16 23.25 11.71 -13.84
C GLN A 16 23.49 10.23 -13.56
N ASP A 17 24.70 9.75 -13.90
CA ASP A 17 25.19 8.45 -13.47
C ASP A 17 26.03 8.63 -12.21
N ILE A 18 26.00 7.65 -11.30
CA ILE A 18 26.75 7.66 -10.05
C ILE A 18 27.74 6.50 -10.06
N LEU A 19 29.00 6.81 -9.82
CA LEU A 19 30.12 5.87 -9.76
C LEU A 19 30.67 5.80 -8.34
N VAL A 20 31.08 4.60 -7.93
CA VAL A 20 31.78 4.35 -6.68
C VAL A 20 33.23 3.98 -7.00
N TYR A 21 34.17 4.73 -6.47
CA TYR A 21 35.60 4.50 -6.62
C TYR A 21 36.21 3.91 -5.36
N PRO A 22 37.26 3.11 -5.48
CA PRO A 22 38.06 2.73 -4.32
C PRO A 22 38.73 3.97 -3.74
N ASN A 23 38.83 4.03 -2.42
CA ASN A 23 39.55 5.08 -1.72
C ASN A 23 40.91 4.52 -1.24
N PRO A 24 42.04 4.99 -1.81
CA PRO A 24 43.35 4.50 -1.38
C PRO A 24 43.74 4.88 0.06
N GLU A 25 43.17 5.99 0.56
CA GLU A 25 43.46 6.50 1.92
C GLU A 25 42.69 5.75 3.00
N ASP A 26 41.44 5.40 2.69
CA ASP A 26 40.58 4.62 3.60
C ASP A 26 39.74 3.63 2.81
N LYS A 27 40.09 2.35 2.89
CA LYS A 27 39.39 1.26 2.18
C LYS A 27 37.91 1.12 2.57
N ASN A 28 37.52 1.60 3.74
CA ASN A 28 36.15 1.49 4.26
C ASN A 28 35.27 2.67 3.88
N THR A 29 35.85 3.72 3.29
CA THR A 29 35.11 4.93 2.85
C THR A 29 35.26 5.11 1.34
N PRO A 30 34.52 4.33 0.50
CA PRO A 30 34.54 4.49 -0.96
C PRO A 30 34.15 5.91 -1.39
N LYS A 31 34.85 6.45 -2.40
CA LYS A 31 34.59 7.78 -2.96
C LYS A 31 33.48 7.75 -3.98
N ILE A 32 32.68 8.81 -4.02
CA ILE A 32 31.54 8.95 -4.93
C ILE A 32 31.87 9.97 -6.02
N ARG A 33 31.55 9.63 -7.27
CA ARG A 33 31.66 10.57 -8.40
C ARG A 33 30.39 10.58 -9.21
N VAL A 34 29.89 11.77 -9.47
CA VAL A 34 28.70 12.02 -10.31
C VAL A 34 29.16 12.49 -11.69
N VAL A 35 28.55 11.91 -12.71
CA VAL A 35 28.85 12.25 -14.11
C VAL A 35 27.54 12.38 -14.90
N PRO A 36 27.52 13.12 -16.01
CA PRO A 36 26.35 13.20 -16.87
C PRO A 36 25.89 11.81 -17.34
N ARG A 37 24.59 11.69 -17.62
CA ARG A 37 23.92 10.49 -18.12
C ARG A 37 24.71 9.77 -19.22
N GLY A 38 24.91 8.46 -19.06
CA GLY A 38 25.57 7.59 -20.02
C GLY A 38 27.11 7.58 -19.93
N LYS A 39 27.74 8.66 -19.42
CA LYS A 39 29.20 8.73 -19.28
C LYS A 39 29.74 7.77 -18.25
N GLY A 40 28.94 7.39 -17.24
CA GLY A 40 29.36 6.42 -16.25
C GLY A 40 29.70 5.05 -16.85
N LYS A 41 28.88 4.59 -17.80
CA LYS A 41 29.15 3.33 -18.53
C LYS A 41 30.40 3.45 -19.40
N GLU A 42 30.56 4.56 -20.14
CA GLU A 42 31.75 4.79 -20.98
C GLU A 42 33.03 4.78 -20.15
N ILE A 43 33.04 5.42 -18.97
CA ILE A 43 34.18 5.45 -18.06
C ILE A 43 34.54 4.02 -17.59
N VAL A 44 33.55 3.26 -17.13
CA VAL A 44 33.77 1.89 -16.65
C VAL A 44 34.27 0.99 -17.77
N ASP A 45 33.69 1.08 -18.97
CA ASP A 45 34.09 0.28 -20.13
C ASP A 45 35.49 0.67 -20.62
N ALA A 46 35.83 1.95 -20.64
CA ALA A 46 37.17 2.42 -21.00
C ALA A 46 38.23 1.92 -20.01
N GLN A 47 37.96 2.00 -18.69
CA GLN A 47 38.88 1.53 -17.68
C GLN A 47 39.05 0.00 -17.71
N LYS A 48 37.95 -0.74 -17.93
CA LYS A 48 38.04 -2.20 -18.15
C LYS A 48 38.92 -2.56 -19.34
N GLN A 49 38.76 -1.83 -20.46
CA GLN A 49 39.61 -2.05 -21.64
C GLN A 49 41.08 -1.70 -21.38
N GLU A 50 41.34 -0.63 -20.63
CA GLU A 50 42.69 -0.25 -20.25
C GLU A 50 43.37 -1.30 -19.37
N VAL A 51 42.64 -1.80 -18.34
CA VAL A 51 43.14 -2.89 -17.49
C VAL A 51 43.38 -4.14 -18.30
N LEU A 52 42.47 -4.53 -19.20
CA LEU A 52 42.64 -5.67 -20.09
C LEU A 52 43.93 -5.53 -20.98
N LYS A 53 44.10 -4.33 -21.57
CA LYS A 53 45.32 -4.07 -22.37
C LYS A 53 46.61 -4.17 -21.54
N ARG A 54 46.61 -3.62 -20.30
CA ARG A 54 47.74 -3.74 -19.39
C ARG A 54 48.05 -5.20 -19.03
N VAL A 55 46.99 -5.96 -18.70
CA VAL A 55 47.11 -7.40 -18.41
C VAL A 55 47.65 -8.18 -19.63
N GLN A 56 47.14 -7.88 -20.83
CA GLN A 56 47.62 -8.50 -22.06
C GLN A 56 49.09 -8.15 -22.35
N MET A 57 49.45 -6.86 -22.27
CA MET A 57 50.87 -6.43 -22.46
C MET A 57 51.78 -7.11 -21.46
N ARG A 58 51.38 -7.19 -20.20
CA ARG A 58 52.13 -7.89 -19.14
C ARG A 58 52.31 -9.37 -19.45
N ASN A 59 51.22 -10.05 -19.83
CA ASN A 59 51.30 -11.48 -20.16
C ASN A 59 52.15 -11.73 -21.39
N THR A 60 52.08 -10.85 -22.40
CA THR A 60 52.94 -10.90 -23.58
C THR A 60 54.42 -10.70 -23.21
N PHE A 61 54.71 -9.72 -22.35
CA PHE A 61 56.05 -9.46 -21.86
C PHE A 61 56.61 -10.66 -21.07
N LEU A 62 55.82 -11.25 -20.17
CA LEU A 62 56.19 -12.46 -19.42
C LEU A 62 56.43 -13.63 -20.35
N MET A 63 55.58 -13.83 -21.36
CA MET A 63 55.79 -14.91 -22.36
C MET A 63 57.07 -14.69 -23.17
N PHE A 64 57.34 -13.43 -23.56
CA PHE A 64 58.57 -13.10 -24.28
C PHE A 64 59.80 -13.33 -23.41
N THR A 65 59.79 -12.91 -22.15
CA THR A 65 60.87 -13.15 -21.18
C THR A 65 61.08 -14.63 -20.96
N PHE A 66 60.01 -15.43 -20.84
CA PHE A 66 60.09 -16.88 -20.74
C PHE A 66 60.77 -17.51 -21.97
N LEU A 67 60.31 -17.14 -23.17
CA LEU A 67 60.89 -17.62 -24.44
C LEU A 67 62.34 -17.22 -24.60
N LEU A 68 62.71 -16.02 -24.15
CA LEU A 68 64.10 -15.54 -24.20
C LEU A 68 65.01 -16.38 -23.28
N ILE A 69 64.59 -16.63 -22.04
CA ILE A 69 65.36 -17.46 -21.09
C ILE A 69 65.52 -18.90 -21.62
N MET A 70 64.40 -19.46 -22.16
CA MET A 70 64.41 -20.79 -22.77
C MET A 70 65.30 -20.85 -24.02
N GLY A 71 65.22 -19.82 -24.89
CA GLY A 71 66.06 -19.74 -26.08
C GLY A 71 67.55 -19.63 -25.76
N LEU A 72 67.89 -18.79 -24.77
CA LEU A 72 69.30 -18.71 -24.28
C LEU A 72 69.77 -20.03 -23.67
N GLY A 73 68.95 -20.69 -22.84
CA GLY A 73 69.28 -22.00 -22.27
C GLY A 73 69.46 -23.04 -23.33
N LEU A 74 68.67 -23.10 -24.36
CA LEU A 74 68.81 -24.00 -25.50
C LEU A 74 70.12 -23.73 -26.30
N PHE A 75 70.35 -22.42 -26.57
CA PHE A 75 71.55 -21.98 -27.28
C PHE A 75 72.82 -22.41 -26.56
N TYR A 76 72.93 -22.26 -25.22
CA TYR A 76 74.06 -22.69 -24.45
C TYR A 76 74.18 -24.25 -24.35
N ALA A 77 73.05 -24.95 -24.32
CA ALA A 77 73.05 -26.44 -24.30
C ALA A 77 73.54 -27.05 -25.62
N LEU A 78 73.32 -26.41 -26.76
CA LEU A 78 73.68 -26.88 -28.10
C LEU A 78 75.10 -26.47 -28.55
N ARG A 79 75.82 -25.66 -27.77
CA ARG A 79 77.21 -25.30 -28.05
C ARG A 79 78.13 -26.49 -27.92
N PRO A 80 79.26 -26.58 -28.69
CA PRO A 80 80.26 -27.58 -28.48
C PRO A 80 80.81 -27.55 -27.02
N GLY A 81 80.63 -28.62 -26.27
CA GLY A 81 80.95 -28.71 -24.83
C GLY A 81 79.76 -28.30 -23.89
N GLY A 82 78.59 -27.95 -24.43
CA GLY A 82 77.37 -27.67 -23.66
C GLY A 82 76.71 -28.94 -23.07
N SER A 83 75.97 -28.78 -21.98
CA SER A 83 75.29 -29.89 -21.32
C SER A 83 73.75 -29.65 -21.35
N ILE A 84 73.03 -30.73 -21.57
CA ILE A 84 71.53 -30.70 -21.51
C ILE A 84 71.02 -30.21 -20.13
N SER A 85 71.88 -30.41 -19.09
CA SER A 85 71.50 -29.86 -17.74
C SER A 85 71.36 -28.35 -17.71
N THR A 86 72.08 -27.60 -18.56
CA THR A 86 71.91 -26.12 -18.66
C THR A 86 70.54 -25.72 -19.17
N PHE A 87 69.99 -26.52 -20.08
CA PHE A 87 68.54 -26.25 -20.51
C PHE A 87 67.57 -26.50 -19.38
N PHE A 88 67.70 -27.56 -18.60
CA PHE A 88 66.87 -27.84 -17.46
C PHE A 88 66.91 -26.69 -16.41
N TRP A 89 68.13 -26.19 -16.13
CA TRP A 89 68.31 -25.06 -15.24
C TRP A 89 67.62 -23.73 -15.80
N ALA A 90 67.69 -23.54 -17.11
CA ALA A 90 66.99 -22.42 -17.75
C ALA A 90 65.45 -22.52 -17.64
N VAL A 91 64.87 -23.74 -17.77
CA VAL A 91 63.45 -24.02 -17.55
C VAL A 91 63.07 -23.71 -16.11
N ILE A 92 63.86 -24.17 -15.14
CA ILE A 92 63.60 -23.89 -13.72
C ILE A 92 63.70 -22.38 -13.45
N ALA A 93 64.72 -21.69 -13.97
CA ALA A 93 64.86 -20.23 -13.81
C ALA A 93 63.71 -19.47 -14.44
N ALA A 94 63.24 -19.86 -15.62
CA ALA A 94 62.09 -19.26 -16.28
C ALA A 94 60.81 -19.45 -15.47
N ALA A 95 60.59 -20.65 -14.91
CA ALA A 95 59.44 -20.92 -14.06
C ALA A 95 59.48 -20.11 -12.75
N VAL A 96 60.65 -20.00 -12.11
CA VAL A 96 60.83 -19.18 -10.89
C VAL A 96 60.57 -17.71 -11.19
N VAL A 97 61.08 -17.17 -12.29
CA VAL A 97 60.83 -15.78 -12.72
C VAL A 97 59.33 -15.55 -12.92
N LEU A 98 58.63 -16.47 -13.60
CA LEU A 98 57.16 -16.35 -13.78
C LEU A 98 56.41 -16.37 -12.46
N LEU A 99 56.78 -17.25 -11.52
CA LEU A 99 56.16 -17.37 -10.21
C LEU A 99 56.39 -16.10 -9.37
N VAL A 100 57.62 -15.59 -9.33
CA VAL A 100 57.97 -14.36 -8.59
C VAL A 100 57.22 -13.15 -9.17
N PHE A 101 57.23 -13.00 -10.49
CA PHE A 101 56.46 -11.92 -11.14
C PHE A 101 54.97 -12.02 -10.85
N ARG A 102 54.39 -13.24 -10.90
CA ARG A 102 52.97 -13.43 -10.60
C ARG A 102 52.65 -13.13 -9.13
N TRP A 103 53.56 -13.38 -8.22
CA TRP A 103 53.40 -13.12 -6.79
C TRP A 103 53.60 -11.65 -6.40
N MET A 104 54.53 -10.96 -7.05
CA MET A 104 54.83 -9.54 -6.75
C MET A 104 53.86 -8.54 -7.38
N MET A 105 53.01 -8.95 -8.32
CA MET A 105 52.11 -8.00 -9.02
C MET A 105 50.78 -7.77 -8.32
N PRO A 106 50.39 -6.51 -8.08
CA PRO A 106 49.08 -6.18 -7.51
C PRO A 106 47.96 -6.57 -8.47
N LYS A 107 46.81 -6.94 -7.89
CA LYS A 107 45.59 -7.17 -8.67
C LYS A 107 45.02 -5.84 -9.15
N GLU A 108 45.17 -5.53 -10.41
CA GLU A 108 44.70 -4.28 -11.02
C GLU A 108 43.15 -4.17 -11.11
N GLU A 109 42.44 -5.31 -11.04
CA GLU A 109 40.95 -5.34 -11.07
C GLU A 109 40.29 -4.58 -9.91
N ALA A 110 40.99 -4.40 -8.78
CA ALA A 110 40.52 -3.69 -7.63
C ALA A 110 40.38 -2.16 -7.81
N MET A 111 40.83 -1.62 -8.94
CA MET A 111 40.82 -0.16 -9.22
C MET A 111 39.71 0.28 -10.17
N ILE A 112 38.93 -0.67 -10.71
CA ILE A 112 37.83 -0.36 -11.63
C ILE A 112 36.64 0.18 -10.82
N PRO A 113 36.09 1.38 -11.12
CA PRO A 113 34.93 1.90 -10.39
C PRO A 113 33.67 1.09 -10.67
N LYS A 114 32.82 0.97 -9.67
CA LYS A 114 31.49 0.37 -9.83
C LYS A 114 30.50 1.44 -10.30
N LEU A 115 29.72 1.12 -11.33
CA LEU A 115 28.57 1.93 -11.73
C LEU A 115 27.41 1.64 -10.77
N LEU A 116 27.17 2.56 -9.83
CA LEU A 116 26.15 2.43 -8.78
C LEU A 116 24.74 2.72 -9.30
N VAL A 117 24.60 3.82 -10.04
CA VAL A 117 23.33 4.20 -10.70
C VAL A 117 23.63 4.53 -12.15
N SER A 118 22.91 3.89 -13.07
CA SER A 118 23.03 4.08 -14.51
C SER A 118 21.73 4.60 -15.10
N ASN A 119 21.83 5.69 -15.85
CA ASN A 119 20.74 6.25 -16.65
C ASN A 119 21.02 6.11 -18.16
N TYR A 120 21.96 5.24 -18.54
CA TYR A 120 22.26 4.96 -19.94
C TYR A 120 21.01 4.42 -20.68
N GLY A 121 20.69 5.02 -21.83
CA GLY A 121 19.56 4.60 -22.66
C GLY A 121 18.15 4.91 -22.10
N ARG A 122 18.05 5.56 -20.95
CA ARG A 122 16.74 5.95 -20.42
C ARG A 122 16.12 7.09 -21.22
N GLU A 123 14.85 6.96 -21.58
CA GLU A 123 14.08 8.00 -22.28
C GLU A 123 13.32 8.93 -21.34
N THR A 124 13.08 8.50 -20.10
CA THR A 124 12.36 9.24 -19.06
C THR A 124 13.16 9.25 -17.76
N ALA A 125 12.86 10.19 -16.87
CA ALA A 125 13.42 10.20 -15.53
C ALA A 125 13.08 8.90 -14.78
N PRO A 126 13.91 8.46 -13.81
CA PRO A 126 13.65 7.24 -13.07
C PRO A 126 12.36 7.35 -12.25
N PHE A 127 11.53 6.32 -12.33
CA PHE A 127 10.43 6.06 -11.43
C PHE A 127 10.80 4.84 -10.59
N VAL A 128 10.88 5.01 -9.28
CA VAL A 128 11.25 3.94 -8.35
C VAL A 128 10.12 3.74 -7.36
N ASP A 129 9.57 2.54 -7.34
CA ASP A 129 8.58 2.12 -6.37
C ASP A 129 9.29 1.48 -5.17
N ALA A 130 9.16 2.10 -4.00
CA ALA A 130 9.76 1.67 -2.75
C ALA A 130 8.70 1.24 -1.72
N THR A 131 7.51 0.88 -2.18
CA THR A 131 6.42 0.38 -1.33
C THR A 131 6.88 -0.84 -0.53
N GLY A 132 6.73 -0.79 0.80
CA GLY A 132 7.13 -1.87 1.68
C GLY A 132 8.64 -2.17 1.74
N ALA A 133 9.48 -1.28 1.25
CA ALA A 133 10.93 -1.46 1.24
C ALA A 133 11.50 -1.50 2.68
N HIS A 134 12.32 -2.50 2.97
CA HIS A 134 13.14 -2.51 4.18
C HIS A 134 14.30 -1.49 4.07
N ALA A 135 14.94 -1.16 5.21
CA ALA A 135 15.93 -0.10 5.29
C ALA A 135 17.05 -0.22 4.23
N GLY A 136 17.63 -1.42 4.04
CA GLY A 136 18.68 -1.63 3.04
C GLY A 136 18.21 -1.43 1.60
N ALA A 137 16.98 -1.85 1.26
CA ALA A 137 16.41 -1.63 -0.05
C ALA A 137 16.07 -0.14 -0.31
N LEU A 138 15.67 0.60 0.74
CA LEU A 138 15.34 2.01 0.66
C LEU A 138 16.59 2.89 0.63
N LEU A 139 17.50 2.70 1.58
CA LEU A 139 18.65 3.59 1.85
C LEU A 139 19.97 3.11 1.23
N GLY A 140 19.97 1.90 0.68
CA GLY A 140 21.20 1.23 0.22
C GLY A 140 21.84 0.35 1.29
N ASP A 141 22.71 -0.52 0.84
CA ASP A 141 23.40 -1.48 1.71
C ASP A 141 24.78 -1.80 1.17
N VAL A 142 25.61 -2.38 2.01
CA VAL A 142 26.90 -2.95 1.62
C VAL A 142 26.84 -4.46 1.76
N ARG A 143 26.91 -5.17 0.64
CA ARG A 143 26.87 -6.63 0.64
C ARG A 143 27.92 -7.22 1.56
N HIS A 144 27.54 -8.23 2.29
CA HIS A 144 28.47 -9.01 3.10
C HIS A 144 29.48 -9.74 2.19
N ASP A 145 30.77 -9.75 2.59
CA ASP A 145 31.78 -10.50 1.85
C ASP A 145 31.65 -11.99 2.18
N PRO A 146 31.32 -12.86 1.21
CA PRO A 146 31.19 -14.28 1.46
C PRO A 146 32.56 -14.98 1.78
N TYR A 147 33.67 -14.27 1.57
CA TYR A 147 35.03 -14.82 1.74
C TYR A 147 35.74 -14.41 3.05
N GLN A 148 35.04 -13.99 4.09
CA GLN A 148 35.63 -13.62 5.38
C GLN A 148 36.50 -14.73 6.05
N SER A 149 36.47 -15.94 5.53
CA SER A 149 37.23 -17.09 6.05
C SER A 149 38.52 -17.42 5.27
N GLY A 150 39.26 -16.41 4.81
CA GLY A 150 40.61 -16.59 4.25
C GLY A 150 40.72 -16.58 2.71
N GLY A 151 39.67 -16.11 2.02
CA GLY A 151 39.71 -15.84 0.59
C GLY A 151 40.11 -14.40 0.25
N LEU A 152 40.21 -14.11 -1.05
CA LEU A 152 40.49 -12.76 -1.55
C LEU A 152 39.29 -11.83 -1.24
N GLU A 153 39.55 -10.85 -0.41
CA GLU A 153 38.56 -9.84 0.04
C GLU A 153 38.02 -9.07 -1.15
N THR A 154 36.68 -9.07 -1.34
CA THR A 154 36.04 -8.23 -2.35
C THR A 154 36.14 -6.74 -1.92
N PRO A 155 36.69 -5.86 -2.78
CA PRO A 155 36.84 -4.45 -2.43
C PRO A 155 35.53 -3.82 -1.95
N ALA A 156 35.61 -2.92 -0.96
CA ALA A 156 34.44 -2.30 -0.36
C ALA A 156 33.54 -1.58 -1.38
N HIS A 157 34.14 -0.87 -2.35
CA HIS A 157 33.40 -0.16 -3.41
C HIS A 157 32.56 -1.09 -4.29
N ASP A 158 32.97 -2.35 -4.50
CA ASP A 158 32.22 -3.34 -5.29
C ASP A 158 31.02 -3.92 -4.51
N ARG A 159 31.08 -3.85 -3.19
CA ARG A 159 30.01 -4.36 -2.31
C ARG A 159 28.88 -3.38 -2.08
N VAL A 160 29.07 -2.09 -2.39
CA VAL A 160 28.06 -1.02 -2.22
C VAL A 160 26.88 -1.25 -3.16
N GLU A 161 25.65 -1.21 -2.65
CA GLU A 161 24.41 -1.33 -3.41
C GLU A 161 23.54 -0.10 -3.22
N ALA A 162 23.06 0.48 -4.34
CA ALA A 162 22.18 1.64 -4.31
C ALA A 162 20.81 1.29 -3.75
N GLY A 163 20.34 2.09 -2.80
CA GLY A 163 18.96 2.06 -2.34
C GLY A 163 17.99 2.75 -3.31
N ALA A 164 16.69 2.62 -3.02
CA ALA A 164 15.63 3.23 -3.83
C ALA A 164 15.80 4.76 -3.94
N ILE A 165 16.22 5.43 -2.85
CA ILE A 165 16.46 6.88 -2.83
C ILE A 165 17.51 7.31 -3.84
N HIS A 166 18.62 6.53 -3.96
CA HIS A 166 19.70 6.82 -4.90
C HIS A 166 19.30 6.52 -6.35
N LYS A 167 18.58 5.40 -6.55
CA LYS A 167 18.03 5.02 -7.87
C LYS A 167 17.00 6.01 -8.40
N ALA A 168 16.30 6.72 -7.48
CA ALA A 168 15.33 7.76 -7.81
C ALA A 168 15.95 9.13 -8.03
N HIS A 169 17.28 9.28 -7.91
CA HIS A 169 17.98 10.56 -8.11
C HIS A 169 17.58 11.24 -9.44
N LYS A 170 17.17 12.52 -9.37
CA LYS A 170 16.60 13.30 -10.48
C LYS A 170 15.34 12.68 -11.11
N GLY A 171 14.59 11.93 -10.31
CA GLY A 171 13.36 11.27 -10.70
C GLY A 171 12.29 11.27 -9.61
N VAL A 172 11.47 10.23 -9.60
CA VAL A 172 10.34 10.08 -8.68
C VAL A 172 10.52 8.84 -7.80
N LEU A 173 10.49 9.04 -6.49
CA LEU A 173 10.38 7.98 -5.49
C LEU A 173 8.90 7.86 -5.10
N PHE A 174 8.30 6.71 -5.36
CA PHE A 174 6.92 6.40 -4.99
C PHE A 174 6.87 5.44 -3.80
N ILE A 175 6.01 5.75 -2.83
CA ILE A 175 5.79 4.90 -1.66
C ILE A 175 4.28 4.83 -1.41
N ASP A 176 3.69 3.65 -1.62
CA ASP A 176 2.32 3.39 -1.20
C ASP A 176 2.30 2.92 0.25
N GLU A 177 1.24 3.24 0.98
CA GLU A 177 1.09 2.93 2.40
C GLU A 177 2.33 3.34 3.22
N ILE A 178 2.66 4.62 3.20
CA ILE A 178 3.87 5.20 3.84
C ILE A 178 4.05 4.79 5.31
N ASN A 179 2.96 4.47 6.02
CA ASN A 179 2.94 3.98 7.39
C ASN A 179 3.55 2.57 7.56
N THR A 180 3.73 1.80 6.47
CA THR A 180 4.37 0.48 6.51
C THR A 180 5.89 0.58 6.66
N LEU A 181 6.48 1.74 6.37
CA LEU A 181 7.88 1.99 6.62
C LEU A 181 8.13 2.13 8.13
N ARG A 182 9.18 1.50 8.62
CA ARG A 182 9.64 1.68 10.01
C ARG A 182 9.95 3.15 10.30
N ILE A 183 9.71 3.58 11.54
CA ILE A 183 9.89 4.98 11.95
C ILE A 183 11.33 5.46 11.71
N GLU A 184 12.33 4.61 11.96
CA GLU A 184 13.74 4.92 11.68
C GLU A 184 13.99 5.14 10.19
N SER A 185 13.36 4.35 9.33
CA SER A 185 13.46 4.53 7.87
C SER A 185 12.79 5.84 7.42
N GLN A 186 11.70 6.24 8.06
CA GLN A 186 11.05 7.54 7.79
C GLN A 186 11.93 8.72 8.21
N GLN A 187 12.66 8.61 9.33
CA GLN A 187 13.62 9.63 9.78
C GLN A 187 14.81 9.76 8.81
N ASN A 188 15.37 8.62 8.37
CA ASN A 188 16.46 8.61 7.40
C ASN A 188 16.01 9.18 6.04
N LEU A 189 14.78 8.87 5.62
CA LEU A 189 14.16 9.43 4.41
C LEU A 189 14.01 10.95 4.53
N LEU A 190 13.62 11.45 5.70
CA LEU A 190 13.56 12.88 5.97
C LEU A 190 14.92 13.55 5.79
N THR A 191 16.00 12.97 6.35
CA THR A 191 17.37 13.46 6.19
C THR A 191 17.77 13.47 4.70
N ALA A 192 17.53 12.38 3.99
CA ALA A 192 17.83 12.29 2.56
C ALA A 192 17.09 13.35 1.73
N MET A 193 15.84 13.66 2.06
CA MET A 193 15.06 14.72 1.41
C MET A 193 15.58 16.13 1.72
N GLN A 194 16.16 16.33 2.89
CA GLN A 194 16.68 17.63 3.33
C GLN A 194 18.04 17.93 2.70
N GLU A 195 18.97 16.98 2.85
CA GLU A 195 20.35 17.13 2.42
C GLU A 195 20.53 16.84 0.92
N LYS A 196 19.54 16.14 0.28
CA LYS A 196 19.59 15.66 -1.11
C LYS A 196 20.75 14.72 -1.41
N GLU A 197 21.38 14.23 -0.37
CA GLU A 197 22.43 13.21 -0.40
C GLU A 197 22.33 12.33 0.86
N TYR A 198 22.74 11.07 0.73
CA TYR A 198 22.69 10.14 1.84
C TYR A 198 23.79 9.07 1.70
N PRO A 199 24.64 8.84 2.74
CA PRO A 199 25.70 7.83 2.66
C PRO A 199 25.12 6.42 2.73
N ILE A 200 25.70 5.49 1.98
CA ILE A 200 25.37 4.07 2.06
C ILE A 200 26.23 3.42 3.11
N THR A 201 25.60 2.77 4.09
CA THR A 201 26.27 2.08 5.20
C THR A 201 25.86 0.61 5.23
N GLY A 202 26.76 -0.27 5.62
CA GLY A 202 26.41 -1.67 5.88
C GLY A 202 25.42 -1.79 7.05
N GLN A 203 24.28 -2.41 6.82
CA GLN A 203 23.20 -2.57 7.81
C GLN A 203 23.36 -3.84 8.70
N SER A 204 24.47 -4.56 8.58
CA SER A 204 24.68 -5.82 9.30
C SER A 204 25.10 -5.59 10.75
N GLU A 205 24.20 -5.80 11.69
CA GLU A 205 24.46 -5.79 13.14
C GLU A 205 25.37 -6.94 13.61
N ARG A 206 25.65 -7.92 12.73
CA ARG A 206 26.41 -9.15 13.09
C ARG A 206 27.89 -9.13 12.71
N SER A 207 28.37 -8.07 12.11
CA SER A 207 29.76 -7.95 11.68
C SER A 207 30.57 -7.21 12.72
N SER A 208 31.48 -7.87 13.40
CA SER A 208 32.51 -7.28 14.26
C SER A 208 33.66 -6.61 13.49
N GLY A 209 33.54 -6.49 12.16
CA GLY A 209 34.52 -5.82 11.30
C GLY A 209 34.24 -4.33 11.11
N ALA A 210 35.20 -3.59 10.56
CA ALA A 210 35.06 -2.16 10.29
C ALA A 210 33.85 -1.90 9.37
N MET A 211 32.97 -0.97 9.82
CA MET A 211 31.76 -0.59 9.08
C MET A 211 32.15 0.15 7.81
N VAL A 212 31.72 -0.33 6.65
CA VAL A 212 31.89 0.38 5.39
C VAL A 212 30.81 1.45 5.29
N LYS A 213 31.25 2.70 5.06
CA LYS A 213 30.38 3.86 4.86
C LYS A 213 30.89 4.66 3.67
N THR A 214 30.08 4.87 2.65
CA THR A 214 30.48 5.70 1.50
C THR A 214 30.54 7.18 1.83
N GLU A 215 31.20 7.97 1.00
CA GLU A 215 30.89 9.39 0.93
C GLU A 215 29.40 9.59 0.67
N PRO A 216 28.81 10.78 0.98
CA PRO A 216 27.41 11.07 0.69
C PRO A 216 27.09 10.83 -0.79
N VAL A 217 26.05 10.05 -1.05
CA VAL A 217 25.59 9.69 -2.40
C VAL A 217 24.38 10.57 -2.76
N PRO A 218 24.36 11.26 -3.90
CA PRO A 218 23.25 12.11 -4.31
C PRO A 218 21.93 11.35 -4.39
N CYS A 219 20.86 11.97 -3.83
CA CYS A 219 19.50 11.41 -3.80
C CYS A 219 18.44 12.53 -3.90
N ASP A 220 18.62 13.48 -4.81
CA ASP A 220 17.63 14.53 -5.09
C ASP A 220 16.48 13.96 -5.91
N PHE A 221 15.35 13.69 -5.29
CA PHE A 221 14.17 13.06 -5.89
C PHE A 221 12.88 13.78 -5.49
N ILE A 222 11.84 13.64 -6.31
CA ILE A 222 10.49 14.02 -5.94
C ILE A 222 9.83 12.84 -5.25
N MET A 223 9.42 13.02 -4.00
CA MET A 223 8.69 11.99 -3.26
C MET A 223 7.20 12.08 -3.52
N VAL A 224 6.58 10.97 -3.90
CA VAL A 224 5.13 10.79 -3.98
C VAL A 224 4.74 9.67 -3.02
N ALA A 225 4.10 10.05 -1.93
CA ALA A 225 3.57 9.09 -0.95
C ALA A 225 2.06 8.96 -1.09
N ALA A 226 1.55 7.76 -0.92
CA ALA A 226 0.13 7.46 -0.88
C ALA A 226 -0.22 6.67 0.40
N GLY A 227 -1.50 6.69 0.78
CA GLY A 227 -2.00 5.95 1.92
C GLY A 227 -3.42 6.36 2.28
N ASN A 228 -4.06 5.59 3.15
CA ASN A 228 -5.36 5.91 3.73
C ASN A 228 -5.22 6.95 4.85
N LEU A 229 -6.33 7.48 5.35
CA LEU A 229 -6.32 8.45 6.47
C LEU A 229 -5.62 7.88 7.71
N ASP A 230 -5.77 6.58 7.98
CA ASP A 230 -5.10 5.90 9.09
C ASP A 230 -3.57 5.86 8.91
N ALA A 231 -3.09 5.83 7.67
CA ALA A 231 -1.66 5.90 7.36
C ALA A 231 -1.03 7.22 7.84
N ILE A 232 -1.81 8.29 7.88
CA ILE A 232 -1.35 9.60 8.37
C ILE A 232 -1.02 9.53 9.87
N ALA A 233 -1.79 8.79 10.66
CA ALA A 233 -1.56 8.60 12.10
C ALA A 233 -0.26 7.79 12.37
N GLY A 234 0.09 6.88 11.45
CA GLY A 234 1.32 6.07 11.52
C GLY A 234 2.58 6.75 10.96
N MET A 235 2.47 7.97 10.42
CA MET A 235 3.63 8.71 9.92
C MET A 235 4.42 9.40 11.04
N HIS A 236 5.75 9.44 10.87
CA HIS A 236 6.59 10.25 11.76
C HIS A 236 6.21 11.74 11.65
N PRO A 237 5.94 12.44 12.78
CA PRO A 237 5.43 13.82 12.76
C PRO A 237 6.31 14.79 11.98
N ALA A 238 7.65 14.67 12.09
CA ALA A 238 8.59 15.53 11.38
C ALA A 238 8.56 15.32 9.87
N LEU A 239 8.42 14.06 9.39
CA LEU A 239 8.27 13.76 7.96
C LEU A 239 6.98 14.38 7.42
N ARG A 240 5.86 14.21 8.13
CA ARG A 240 4.59 14.83 7.77
C ARG A 240 4.67 16.36 7.73
N SER A 241 5.29 16.97 8.73
CA SER A 241 5.52 18.42 8.78
C SER A 241 6.32 18.91 7.57
N ARG A 242 7.35 18.14 7.16
CA ARG A 242 8.18 18.47 5.99
C ARG A 242 7.39 18.38 4.69
N ILE A 243 6.57 17.33 4.53
CA ILE A 243 5.70 17.19 3.35
C ILE A 243 4.73 18.38 3.27
N LYS A 244 4.10 18.76 4.37
CA LYS A 244 3.21 19.93 4.41
C LYS A 244 3.91 21.25 4.09
N GLY A 245 5.14 21.42 4.56
CA GLY A 245 5.87 22.67 4.39
C GLY A 245 6.41 22.87 2.98
N ASN A 246 6.78 21.79 2.28
CA ASN A 246 7.48 21.85 0.99
C ASN A 246 6.74 21.12 -0.14
N GLY A 247 5.57 20.61 0.10
CA GLY A 247 4.81 19.81 -0.87
C GLY A 247 3.31 20.04 -0.75
N TYR A 248 2.54 19.07 -1.24
CA TYR A 248 1.09 19.12 -1.29
C TYR A 248 0.49 17.88 -0.66
N GLU A 249 -0.46 18.05 0.26
CA GLU A 249 -1.36 16.98 0.71
C GLU A 249 -2.61 17.03 -0.18
N ILE A 250 -2.88 15.96 -0.92
CA ILE A 250 -4.01 15.88 -1.85
C ILE A 250 -4.98 14.81 -1.35
N TYR A 251 -6.18 15.23 -0.99
CA TYR A 251 -7.26 14.31 -0.66
C TYR A 251 -7.89 13.76 -1.95
N MET A 252 -7.84 12.45 -2.14
CA MET A 252 -8.47 11.76 -3.26
C MET A 252 -9.94 11.50 -2.92
N ARG A 253 -10.85 12.13 -3.68
CA ARG A 253 -12.29 11.95 -3.50
C ARG A 253 -12.69 10.50 -3.85
N ASP A 254 -13.60 9.97 -3.08
CA ASP A 254 -14.22 8.64 -3.29
C ASP A 254 -15.45 8.69 -4.21
N THR A 255 -15.99 9.89 -4.46
CA THR A 255 -17.14 10.12 -5.32
C THR A 255 -16.94 11.29 -6.29
N MET A 256 -17.66 11.27 -7.39
CA MET A 256 -17.76 12.37 -8.35
C MET A 256 -19.23 12.68 -8.65
N GLU A 257 -19.53 13.90 -9.10
CA GLU A 257 -20.88 14.30 -9.51
C GLU A 257 -21.40 13.45 -10.69
N ASP A 258 -22.68 13.13 -10.67
CA ASP A 258 -23.34 12.39 -11.74
C ASP A 258 -23.71 13.35 -12.90
N THR A 259 -22.72 13.60 -13.75
CA THR A 259 -22.87 14.39 -14.97
C THR A 259 -22.72 13.50 -16.21
N ILE A 260 -23.21 13.97 -17.35
CA ILE A 260 -23.06 13.27 -18.62
C ILE A 260 -21.57 13.00 -18.94
N GLU A 261 -20.71 13.96 -18.65
CA GLU A 261 -19.27 13.84 -18.86
C GLU A 261 -18.66 12.73 -17.97
N ASN A 262 -19.04 12.71 -16.69
CA ASN A 262 -18.54 11.72 -15.74
C ASN A 262 -19.09 10.31 -16.04
N ARG A 263 -20.35 10.20 -16.49
CA ARG A 263 -20.88 8.92 -17.02
C ARG A 263 -20.08 8.44 -18.23
N ARG A 264 -19.69 9.33 -19.15
CA ARG A 264 -18.80 8.99 -20.29
C ARG A 264 -17.43 8.48 -19.83
N LYS A 265 -16.88 9.04 -18.73
CA LYS A 265 -15.63 8.52 -18.14
C LYS A 265 -15.81 7.10 -17.60
N LEU A 266 -16.94 6.79 -16.94
CA LEU A 266 -17.25 5.42 -16.51
C LEU A 266 -17.42 4.44 -17.70
N VAL A 267 -18.09 4.84 -18.77
CA VAL A 267 -18.19 4.03 -19.99
C VAL A 267 -16.81 3.71 -20.56
N ARG A 268 -15.93 4.73 -20.59
CA ARG A 268 -14.53 4.53 -21.01
C ARG A 268 -13.78 3.59 -20.08
N PHE A 269 -13.99 3.70 -18.77
CA PHE A 269 -13.43 2.79 -17.77
C PHE A 269 -13.87 1.34 -18.02
N ILE A 270 -15.17 1.09 -18.24
CA ILE A 270 -15.69 -0.25 -18.56
C ILE A 270 -15.00 -0.80 -19.82
N ALA A 271 -14.91 0.00 -20.90
CA ALA A 271 -14.20 -0.41 -22.11
C ALA A 271 -12.71 -0.72 -21.88
N GLN A 272 -12.04 0.02 -21.00
CA GLN A 272 -10.65 -0.23 -20.61
C GLN A 272 -10.49 -1.55 -19.85
N GLU A 273 -11.39 -1.86 -18.90
CA GLU A 273 -11.38 -3.13 -18.18
C GLU A 273 -11.61 -4.31 -19.11
N VAL A 274 -12.55 -4.22 -20.06
CA VAL A 274 -12.76 -5.23 -21.09
C VAL A 274 -11.51 -5.43 -21.94
N LYS A 275 -10.90 -4.34 -22.42
CA LYS A 275 -9.66 -4.39 -23.22
C LYS A 275 -8.48 -4.99 -22.43
N LYS A 276 -8.39 -4.73 -21.15
CA LYS A 276 -7.34 -5.24 -20.26
C LYS A 276 -7.48 -6.73 -20.02
N ASP A 277 -8.70 -7.21 -19.82
CA ASP A 277 -9.01 -8.62 -19.57
C ASP A 277 -8.84 -9.48 -20.84
N ARG A 278 -9.25 -8.98 -22.02
CA ARG A 278 -9.16 -9.62 -23.34
C ARG A 278 -9.99 -10.89 -23.54
N LYS A 279 -10.72 -11.35 -22.53
CA LYS A 279 -11.49 -12.61 -22.56
C LYS A 279 -12.98 -12.39 -22.49
N ILE A 280 -13.41 -11.30 -21.84
CA ILE A 280 -14.83 -10.99 -21.62
C ILE A 280 -15.42 -10.22 -22.82
N PRO A 281 -16.71 -10.44 -23.14
CA PRO A 281 -17.40 -9.72 -24.21
C PRO A 281 -17.55 -8.23 -23.89
N HIS A 282 -17.80 -7.42 -24.92
CA HIS A 282 -18.14 -6.01 -24.75
C HIS A 282 -19.53 -5.84 -24.12
N PHE A 283 -19.71 -4.74 -23.41
CA PHE A 283 -20.98 -4.39 -22.77
C PHE A 283 -21.92 -3.72 -23.76
N GLU A 284 -23.18 -4.13 -23.76
CA GLU A 284 -24.23 -3.38 -24.43
C GLU A 284 -24.78 -2.26 -23.55
N ARG A 285 -25.71 -1.44 -24.08
CA ARG A 285 -26.27 -0.30 -23.37
C ARG A 285 -26.94 -0.67 -22.05
N SER A 286 -27.65 -1.79 -21.98
CA SER A 286 -28.33 -2.27 -20.78
C SER A 286 -27.33 -2.63 -19.68
N GLY A 287 -26.24 -3.33 -20.02
CA GLY A 287 -25.17 -3.68 -19.10
C GLY A 287 -24.44 -2.43 -18.54
N ILE A 288 -24.12 -1.48 -19.45
CA ILE A 288 -23.52 -0.20 -19.02
C ILE A 288 -24.44 0.57 -18.06
N ALA A 289 -25.76 0.61 -18.36
CA ALA A 289 -26.71 1.30 -17.50
C ALA A 289 -26.76 0.69 -16.09
N GLU A 290 -26.68 -0.64 -15.96
CA GLU A 290 -26.63 -1.32 -14.67
C GLU A 290 -25.34 -1.03 -13.90
N ILE A 291 -24.18 -0.97 -14.56
CA ILE A 291 -22.91 -0.58 -13.91
C ILE A 291 -23.00 0.88 -13.43
N ILE A 292 -23.61 1.77 -14.21
CA ILE A 292 -23.78 3.17 -13.77
C ILE A 292 -24.75 3.25 -12.57
N ARG A 293 -25.85 2.49 -12.55
CA ARG A 293 -26.75 2.42 -11.38
C ARG A 293 -26.01 1.91 -10.15
N GLU A 294 -25.18 0.90 -10.32
CA GLU A 294 -24.37 0.38 -9.23
C GLU A 294 -23.33 1.40 -8.73
N ALA A 295 -22.76 2.20 -9.63
CA ALA A 295 -21.86 3.29 -9.27
C ALA A 295 -22.60 4.38 -8.47
N MET A 296 -23.86 4.70 -8.83
CA MET A 296 -24.70 5.61 -8.05
C MET A 296 -25.05 5.02 -6.68
N ARG A 297 -25.42 3.74 -6.62
CA ARG A 297 -25.74 3.05 -5.36
C ARG A 297 -24.55 3.07 -4.39
N ARG A 298 -23.35 2.71 -4.87
CA ARG A 298 -22.12 2.67 -4.06
C ARG A 298 -21.61 4.04 -3.64
N ALA A 299 -21.99 5.10 -4.33
CA ALA A 299 -21.63 6.46 -3.94
C ALA A 299 -22.23 6.89 -2.59
N GLY A 300 -23.33 6.25 -2.15
CA GLY A 300 -24.02 6.58 -0.89
C GLY A 300 -24.52 8.02 -0.79
N ARG A 301 -24.44 8.79 -1.87
CA ARG A 301 -24.80 10.20 -1.96
C ARG A 301 -25.60 10.47 -3.23
N LYS A 302 -26.77 11.15 -3.07
CA LYS A 302 -27.63 11.53 -4.19
C LYS A 302 -26.87 12.37 -5.21
N GLY A 303 -27.02 12.04 -6.50
CA GLY A 303 -26.41 12.77 -7.60
C GLY A 303 -24.89 12.56 -7.74
N HIS A 304 -24.36 11.49 -7.17
CA HIS A 304 -22.93 11.15 -7.26
C HIS A 304 -22.72 9.73 -7.78
N LEU A 305 -21.51 9.50 -8.30
CA LEU A 305 -21.00 8.22 -8.78
C LEU A 305 -19.74 7.87 -7.97
N THR A 306 -19.59 6.61 -7.58
CA THR A 306 -18.38 6.16 -6.86
C THR A 306 -17.12 6.25 -7.73
N LEU A 307 -16.00 6.58 -7.12
CA LEU A 307 -14.64 6.50 -7.66
C LEU A 307 -13.86 5.28 -7.14
N VAL A 308 -14.50 4.42 -6.33
CA VAL A 308 -13.92 3.13 -5.93
C VAL A 308 -13.94 2.17 -7.13
N LEU A 309 -13.10 2.48 -8.10
CA LEU A 309 -13.11 1.80 -9.41
C LEU A 309 -12.63 0.34 -9.34
N ARG A 310 -11.91 -0.05 -8.28
CA ARG A 310 -11.50 -1.45 -8.04
C ARG A 310 -12.70 -2.37 -7.95
N ASP A 311 -13.70 -1.99 -7.19
CA ASP A 311 -14.90 -2.79 -6.94
C ASP A 311 -15.82 -2.82 -8.16
N LEU A 312 -15.97 -1.67 -8.83
CA LEU A 312 -16.70 -1.64 -10.10
C LEU A 312 -16.01 -2.49 -11.18
N GLY A 313 -14.67 -2.47 -11.25
CA GLY A 313 -13.91 -3.32 -12.17
C GLY A 313 -14.06 -4.81 -11.84
N GLY A 314 -14.18 -5.16 -10.54
CA GLY A 314 -14.54 -6.50 -10.10
C GLY A 314 -15.88 -6.94 -10.67
N LEU A 315 -16.91 -6.11 -10.52
CA LEU A 315 -18.25 -6.37 -11.05
C LEU A 315 -18.27 -6.49 -12.58
N VAL A 316 -17.53 -5.62 -13.29
CA VAL A 316 -17.38 -5.69 -14.76
C VAL A 316 -16.81 -7.05 -15.18
N ARG A 317 -15.76 -7.52 -14.50
CA ARG A 317 -15.14 -8.82 -14.83
C ARG A 317 -16.08 -10.00 -14.56
N VAL A 318 -16.73 -10.04 -13.40
CA VAL A 318 -17.67 -11.12 -13.04
C VAL A 318 -18.85 -11.16 -14.02
N ALA A 319 -19.43 -10.00 -14.39
CA ALA A 319 -20.50 -9.92 -15.37
C ALA A 319 -20.04 -10.40 -16.76
N GLY A 320 -18.81 -10.06 -17.14
CA GLY A 320 -18.19 -10.53 -18.37
C GLY A 320 -17.94 -12.04 -18.39
N ASP A 321 -17.49 -12.61 -17.27
CA ASP A 321 -17.30 -14.06 -17.15
C ASP A 321 -18.62 -14.84 -17.23
N ILE A 322 -19.71 -14.33 -16.62
CA ILE A 322 -21.05 -14.91 -16.73
C ILE A 322 -21.51 -14.89 -18.19
N ALA A 323 -21.42 -13.73 -18.85
CA ALA A 323 -21.80 -13.60 -20.25
C ALA A 323 -21.01 -14.54 -21.17
N ARG A 324 -19.72 -14.71 -20.91
CA ARG A 324 -18.86 -15.65 -21.64
C ARG A 324 -19.27 -17.11 -21.41
N ALA A 325 -19.56 -17.47 -20.14
CA ALA A 325 -20.02 -18.83 -19.81
C ALA A 325 -21.36 -19.17 -20.46
N GLU A 326 -22.24 -18.18 -20.60
CA GLU A 326 -23.54 -18.32 -21.31
C GLU A 326 -23.40 -18.21 -22.85
N GLY A 327 -22.21 -18.02 -23.41
CA GLY A 327 -21.95 -17.85 -24.83
C GLY A 327 -22.55 -16.57 -25.43
N ALA A 328 -22.82 -15.55 -24.60
CA ALA A 328 -23.42 -14.30 -25.04
C ALA A 328 -22.43 -13.43 -25.83
N LYS A 329 -22.90 -12.78 -26.89
CA LYS A 329 -22.09 -11.87 -27.70
C LYS A 329 -21.72 -10.57 -26.95
N TYR A 330 -22.61 -10.12 -26.08
CA TYR A 330 -22.46 -8.89 -25.32
C TYR A 330 -22.90 -9.12 -23.87
N VAL A 331 -22.33 -8.32 -22.94
CA VAL A 331 -22.75 -8.30 -21.54
C VAL A 331 -24.00 -7.44 -21.41
N THR A 332 -25.11 -8.04 -21.01
CA THR A 332 -26.41 -7.39 -20.81
C THR A 332 -26.61 -6.93 -19.36
N GLY A 333 -27.69 -6.20 -19.10
CA GLY A 333 -28.08 -5.82 -17.73
C GLY A 333 -28.36 -7.03 -16.84
N GLU A 334 -28.91 -8.13 -17.38
CA GLU A 334 -29.17 -9.36 -16.62
C GLU A 334 -27.87 -10.01 -16.13
N HIS A 335 -26.82 -10.04 -16.95
CA HIS A 335 -25.51 -10.55 -16.54
C HIS A 335 -24.93 -9.72 -15.38
N VAL A 336 -25.10 -8.38 -15.42
CA VAL A 336 -24.65 -7.51 -14.32
C VAL A 336 -25.46 -7.76 -13.06
N LEU A 337 -26.79 -7.95 -13.14
CA LEU A 337 -27.62 -8.27 -11.99
C LEU A 337 -27.24 -9.63 -11.36
N LYS A 338 -26.99 -10.66 -12.17
CA LYS A 338 -26.47 -11.95 -11.69
C LYS A 338 -25.09 -11.77 -11.03
N ALA A 339 -24.21 -10.96 -11.64
CA ALA A 339 -22.89 -10.69 -11.10
C ALA A 339 -22.95 -10.01 -9.72
N LYS A 340 -23.90 -9.11 -9.50
CA LYS A 340 -24.10 -8.45 -8.18
C LYS A 340 -24.38 -9.47 -7.07
N THR A 341 -25.11 -10.52 -7.39
CA THR A 341 -25.43 -11.59 -6.41
C THR A 341 -24.20 -12.48 -6.14
N MET A 342 -23.40 -12.76 -7.17
CA MET A 342 -22.21 -13.62 -7.05
C MET A 342 -20.97 -12.90 -6.50
N ALA A 343 -20.85 -11.60 -6.74
CA ALA A 343 -19.69 -10.78 -6.32
C ALA A 343 -19.88 -10.13 -4.95
N ARG A 344 -20.67 -10.76 -4.05
CA ARG A 344 -20.84 -10.30 -2.67
C ARG A 344 -19.57 -10.50 -1.86
N SER A 345 -19.26 -9.53 -1.00
CA SER A 345 -18.15 -9.70 -0.05
C SER A 345 -18.46 -10.80 0.96
N VAL A 346 -17.43 -11.34 1.62
CA VAL A 346 -17.62 -12.37 2.67
C VAL A 346 -18.50 -11.83 3.78
N GLU A 347 -18.32 -10.57 4.14
CA GLU A 347 -19.15 -9.90 5.16
C GLU A 347 -20.63 -9.86 4.76
N GLN A 348 -20.91 -9.59 3.47
CA GLN A 348 -22.28 -9.61 2.95
C GLN A 348 -22.86 -11.03 2.94
N GLN A 349 -22.07 -12.04 2.56
CA GLN A 349 -22.51 -13.44 2.59
C GLN A 349 -22.82 -13.90 4.02
N VAL A 350 -21.96 -13.55 4.98
CA VAL A 350 -22.18 -13.84 6.40
C VAL A 350 -23.42 -13.13 6.93
N ALA A 351 -23.63 -11.85 6.56
CA ALA A 351 -24.82 -11.11 6.96
C ALA A 351 -26.12 -11.72 6.37
N ASP A 352 -26.09 -12.17 5.12
CA ASP A 352 -27.22 -12.86 4.50
C ASP A 352 -27.56 -14.18 5.23
N GLU A 353 -26.54 -14.98 5.57
CA GLU A 353 -26.73 -16.22 6.34
C GLU A 353 -27.28 -15.93 7.75
N TYR A 354 -26.81 -14.88 8.41
CA TYR A 354 -27.36 -14.43 9.68
C TYR A 354 -28.82 -13.96 9.54
N LEU A 355 -29.18 -13.28 8.47
CA LEU A 355 -30.55 -12.87 8.20
C LEU A 355 -31.46 -14.06 7.98
N GLU A 356 -31.03 -15.07 7.20
CA GLU A 356 -31.81 -16.30 7.00
C GLU A 356 -32.04 -17.05 8.31
N ARG A 357 -31.01 -17.30 9.11
CA ARG A 357 -31.12 -17.92 10.42
C ARG A 357 -32.08 -17.18 11.36
N ARG A 358 -32.10 -15.84 11.29
CA ARG A 358 -32.98 -15.02 12.12
C ARG A 358 -34.43 -15.01 11.67
N LYS A 359 -34.69 -15.13 10.38
CA LYS A 359 -36.05 -15.37 9.88
C LYS A 359 -36.62 -16.67 10.44
N ASP A 360 -35.78 -17.72 10.47
CA ASP A 360 -36.18 -19.04 11.04
C ASP A 360 -36.51 -18.95 12.52
N TYR A 361 -35.76 -18.17 13.30
CA TYR A 361 -36.00 -17.95 14.73
C TYR A 361 -37.04 -16.89 15.05
N LYS A 362 -37.63 -16.21 14.02
CA LYS A 362 -38.61 -15.11 14.21
C LYS A 362 -38.10 -14.04 15.19
N LEU A 363 -36.81 -13.71 15.15
CA LEU A 363 -36.20 -12.75 16.08
C LEU A 363 -36.67 -11.30 15.84
N PHE A 364 -37.17 -10.99 14.65
CA PHE A 364 -37.84 -9.72 14.37
C PHE A 364 -39.22 -9.97 13.78
N ARG A 365 -40.12 -9.04 14.06
CA ARG A 365 -41.48 -9.06 13.54
C ARG A 365 -41.60 -8.03 12.42
N THR A 366 -42.33 -8.41 11.38
CA THR A 366 -42.58 -7.58 10.20
C THR A 366 -44.04 -7.21 10.07
N GLU A 367 -44.89 -7.72 10.97
CA GLU A 367 -46.35 -7.48 10.95
C GLU A 367 -46.85 -7.28 12.38
N GLY A 368 -48.00 -6.64 12.48
CA GLY A 368 -48.69 -6.41 13.76
C GLY A 368 -48.21 -5.15 14.49
N TYR A 369 -48.67 -5.04 15.74
CA TYR A 369 -48.37 -3.88 16.61
C TYR A 369 -47.84 -4.38 17.95
N GLU A 370 -46.76 -3.78 18.45
CA GLU A 370 -46.20 -4.12 19.77
C GLU A 370 -45.79 -2.87 20.54
N ILE A 371 -45.96 -2.94 21.87
CA ILE A 371 -45.53 -1.88 22.77
C ILE A 371 -44.07 -2.07 23.12
N GLY A 372 -43.32 -0.99 23.16
CA GLY A 372 -41.90 -1.02 23.55
C GLY A 372 -40.95 -1.71 22.55
N ARG A 373 -41.44 -2.10 21.37
CA ARG A 373 -40.65 -2.78 20.37
C ARG A 373 -40.58 -2.00 19.05
N VAL A 374 -39.36 -1.88 18.50
CA VAL A 374 -39.09 -1.13 17.26
C VAL A 374 -38.03 -1.87 16.43
N ASN A 375 -38.23 -1.91 15.13
CA ASN A 375 -37.19 -2.37 14.21
C ASN A 375 -36.27 -1.19 13.85
N GLY A 376 -35.09 -1.17 14.46
CA GLY A 376 -34.01 -0.25 14.10
C GLY A 376 -33.21 -0.74 12.89
N LEU A 377 -32.47 0.16 12.24
CA LEU A 377 -31.57 -0.17 11.14
C LEU A 377 -30.15 0.29 11.47
N ALA A 378 -29.19 -0.58 11.28
CA ALA A 378 -27.77 -0.31 11.49
C ALA A 378 -26.93 -0.74 10.27
N VAL A 379 -25.67 -0.38 10.25
CA VAL A 379 -24.68 -0.83 9.27
C VAL A 379 -23.55 -1.54 10.03
N VAL A 380 -23.14 -2.67 9.51
CA VAL A 380 -21.97 -3.44 9.98
C VAL A 380 -21.04 -3.63 8.79
N GLY A 381 -19.87 -2.99 8.82
CA GLY A 381 -19.03 -2.88 7.63
C GLY A 381 -19.78 -2.20 6.47
N ASP A 382 -19.89 -2.87 5.33
CA ASP A 382 -20.62 -2.37 4.14
C ASP A 382 -22.06 -2.91 4.04
N THR A 383 -22.58 -3.59 5.05
CA THR A 383 -23.87 -4.29 5.02
C THR A 383 -24.84 -3.69 6.02
N GLY A 384 -26.08 -3.44 5.56
CA GLY A 384 -27.18 -3.04 6.44
C GLY A 384 -27.74 -4.24 7.22
N VAL A 385 -28.20 -3.98 8.44
CA VAL A 385 -28.85 -5.00 9.28
C VAL A 385 -30.07 -4.42 9.97
N VAL A 386 -31.11 -5.29 10.17
CA VAL A 386 -32.26 -4.96 11.01
C VAL A 386 -31.88 -5.28 12.45
N LEU A 387 -32.01 -4.28 13.33
CA LEU A 387 -31.69 -4.37 14.75
C LEU A 387 -32.97 -4.15 15.57
N PRO A 388 -33.67 -5.20 15.98
CA PRO A 388 -34.84 -5.04 16.84
C PRO A 388 -34.43 -4.53 18.21
N ILE A 389 -35.11 -3.51 18.68
CA ILE A 389 -34.90 -2.83 19.97
C ILE A 389 -36.14 -3.02 20.80
N ILE A 390 -35.98 -3.48 22.04
CA ILE A 390 -37.03 -3.62 23.00
C ILE A 390 -36.73 -2.69 24.19
N ALA A 391 -37.68 -1.88 24.56
CA ALA A 391 -37.61 -1.04 25.74
C ALA A 391 -38.75 -1.40 26.72
N GLU A 392 -38.39 -1.57 27.98
CA GLU A 392 -39.34 -1.75 29.08
C GLU A 392 -39.08 -0.68 30.13
N VAL A 393 -40.14 -0.04 30.60
CA VAL A 393 -40.04 1.04 31.58
C VAL A 393 -40.72 0.63 32.84
N THR A 394 -40.00 0.59 33.94
CA THR A 394 -40.49 0.18 35.26
C THR A 394 -40.31 1.30 36.29
N PRO A 395 -41.06 1.31 37.41
CA PRO A 395 -40.78 2.20 38.53
C PRO A 395 -39.35 2.00 39.01
N ALA A 396 -38.63 3.09 39.30
CA ALA A 396 -37.26 3.02 39.78
C ALA A 396 -37.17 2.29 41.11
N GLN A 397 -36.13 1.48 41.26
CA GLN A 397 -35.80 0.82 42.54
C GLN A 397 -35.33 1.83 43.59
N SER A 398 -34.69 2.90 43.20
CA SER A 398 -34.26 4.01 44.05
C SER A 398 -35.32 5.09 44.10
N ARG A 399 -35.52 5.71 45.28
CA ARG A 399 -36.42 6.84 45.42
C ARG A 399 -35.85 8.16 44.82
N GLU A 400 -34.56 8.20 44.53
CA GLU A 400 -33.88 9.40 44.11
C GLU A 400 -33.69 9.51 42.58
N GLU A 401 -33.23 8.43 41.93
CA GLU A 401 -33.02 8.41 40.47
C GLU A 401 -33.28 7.04 39.85
N GLY A 402 -33.89 7.02 38.68
CA GLY A 402 -34.01 5.87 37.80
C GLY A 402 -32.72 5.59 37.03
N ARG A 403 -32.56 4.38 36.59
CA ARG A 403 -31.36 3.93 35.86
C ARG A 403 -31.67 3.54 34.42
N VAL A 404 -30.75 3.82 33.52
CA VAL A 404 -30.76 3.25 32.17
C VAL A 404 -29.94 1.97 32.19
N ILE A 405 -30.61 0.84 31.94
CA ILE A 405 -30.03 -0.50 31.95
C ILE A 405 -30.10 -1.02 30.50
N ALA A 406 -29.00 -0.98 29.80
CA ALA A 406 -28.90 -1.53 28.44
C ALA A 406 -28.08 -2.82 28.44
N THR A 407 -28.59 -3.84 27.76
CA THR A 407 -27.89 -5.09 27.57
C THR A 407 -27.09 -5.09 26.26
N GLY A 408 -25.83 -5.53 26.31
CA GLY A 408 -24.94 -5.57 25.16
C GLY A 408 -23.94 -4.42 25.07
N ARG A 409 -23.15 -4.39 24.03
CA ARG A 409 -22.05 -3.42 23.81
C ARG A 409 -22.50 -2.00 23.46
N LEU A 410 -23.81 -1.77 23.23
CA LEU A 410 -24.38 -0.48 22.87
C LEU A 410 -24.85 0.35 24.08
N GLN A 411 -24.33 0.07 25.29
CA GLN A 411 -24.75 0.70 26.54
C GLN A 411 -24.57 2.23 26.52
N GLU A 412 -23.45 2.73 26.01
CA GLU A 412 -23.20 4.18 25.95
C GLU A 412 -24.17 4.88 24.98
N ILE A 413 -24.41 4.30 23.80
CA ILE A 413 -25.36 4.80 22.81
C ILE A 413 -26.78 4.81 23.37
N ALA A 414 -27.16 3.78 24.10
CA ALA A 414 -28.46 3.69 24.74
C ALA A 414 -28.62 4.73 25.85
N GLN A 415 -27.59 4.95 26.65
CA GLN A 415 -27.61 5.97 27.72
C GLN A 415 -27.76 7.38 27.14
N GLU A 416 -26.96 7.72 26.11
CA GLU A 416 -27.05 9.02 25.43
C GLU A 416 -28.42 9.22 24.77
N ALA A 417 -28.94 8.20 24.07
CA ALA A 417 -30.27 8.27 23.45
C ALA A 417 -31.35 8.50 24.50
N VAL A 418 -31.31 7.81 25.65
CA VAL A 418 -32.32 8.00 26.72
C VAL A 418 -32.20 9.38 27.37
N GLN A 419 -30.99 9.94 27.54
CA GLN A 419 -30.86 11.31 28.01
C GLN A 419 -31.50 12.31 27.05
N ASN A 420 -31.26 12.16 25.74
CA ASN A 420 -31.91 12.99 24.74
C ASN A 420 -33.43 12.81 24.75
N VAL A 421 -33.93 11.58 24.83
CA VAL A 421 -35.37 11.29 24.96
C VAL A 421 -35.95 11.93 26.21
N SER A 422 -35.27 11.82 27.35
CA SER A 422 -35.75 12.44 28.61
C SER A 422 -35.95 13.94 28.48
N ALA A 423 -35.01 14.62 27.84
CA ALA A 423 -35.09 16.06 27.60
C ALA A 423 -36.28 16.42 26.66
N VAL A 424 -36.38 15.67 25.55
CA VAL A 424 -37.45 15.86 24.54
C VAL A 424 -38.84 15.56 25.15
N PHE A 425 -38.95 14.43 25.85
CA PHE A 425 -40.21 13.98 26.46
C PHE A 425 -40.73 14.99 27.52
N LYS A 426 -39.81 15.44 28.40
CA LYS A 426 -40.16 16.49 29.39
C LYS A 426 -40.60 17.79 28.74
N LYS A 427 -39.96 18.19 27.64
CA LYS A 427 -40.32 19.41 26.90
C LYS A 427 -41.69 19.31 26.27
N PHE A 428 -42.09 18.18 25.70
CA PHE A 428 -43.34 18.04 24.95
C PHE A 428 -44.51 17.58 25.81
N THR A 429 -44.30 16.79 26.85
CA THR A 429 -45.38 16.23 27.69
C THR A 429 -45.48 16.84 29.07
N GLY A 430 -44.44 17.55 29.52
CA GLY A 430 -44.31 18.04 30.90
C GLY A 430 -44.04 16.95 31.94
N LYS A 431 -43.98 15.68 31.52
CA LYS A 431 -43.76 14.54 32.43
C LYS A 431 -42.25 14.34 32.64
N ASP A 432 -41.87 13.93 33.84
CA ASP A 432 -40.47 13.60 34.21
C ASP A 432 -40.29 12.08 34.29
N ILE A 433 -39.29 11.58 33.58
CA ILE A 433 -38.94 10.15 33.56
C ILE A 433 -37.74 9.83 34.42
N SER A 434 -37.15 10.80 35.12
CA SER A 434 -35.99 10.63 35.98
C SER A 434 -36.15 9.63 37.11
N ARG A 435 -37.43 9.27 37.46
CA ARG A 435 -37.78 8.29 38.48
C ARG A 435 -38.27 6.95 37.89
N LYS A 436 -37.85 6.62 36.70
CA LYS A 436 -38.14 5.36 36.00
C LYS A 436 -36.88 4.62 35.68
N ASP A 437 -36.88 3.32 35.89
CA ASP A 437 -35.81 2.43 35.34
C ASP A 437 -36.20 2.05 33.93
N ILE A 438 -35.27 2.31 33.01
CA ILE A 438 -35.44 2.09 31.57
C ILE A 438 -34.53 0.95 31.15
N HIS A 439 -35.15 -0.20 30.82
CA HIS A 439 -34.43 -1.36 30.32
C HIS A 439 -34.47 -1.37 28.80
N ILE A 440 -33.31 -1.49 28.18
CA ILE A 440 -33.18 -1.54 26.73
C ILE A 440 -32.45 -2.82 26.34
N GLN A 441 -33.06 -3.59 25.47
CA GLN A 441 -32.48 -4.78 24.90
C GLN A 441 -32.35 -4.67 23.39
N PHE A 442 -31.13 -4.84 22.90
CA PHE A 442 -30.86 -5.02 21.48
C PHE A 442 -30.92 -6.52 21.17
N VAL A 443 -31.90 -6.94 20.37
CA VAL A 443 -32.11 -8.35 20.05
C VAL A 443 -31.13 -8.77 18.96
N GLY A 444 -30.17 -9.62 19.37
CA GLY A 444 -29.10 -10.10 18.46
C GLY A 444 -27.99 -9.07 18.28
N THR A 445 -27.14 -8.95 19.30
CA THR A 445 -25.98 -8.07 19.29
C THR A 445 -25.03 -8.39 18.14
N TYR A 446 -24.71 -7.39 17.36
CA TYR A 446 -23.65 -7.41 16.36
C TYR A 446 -22.39 -6.75 16.93
N GLU A 447 -21.24 -7.39 16.70
CA GLU A 447 -19.97 -6.70 16.84
C GLU A 447 -19.88 -5.65 15.74
N GLY A 448 -19.53 -4.39 16.08
CA GLY A 448 -19.26 -3.32 15.12
C GLY A 448 -20.46 -2.45 14.70
N VAL A 449 -21.57 -2.45 15.42
CA VAL A 449 -22.57 -1.39 15.26
C VAL A 449 -22.01 -0.11 15.86
N GLU A 450 -21.70 0.85 15.02
CA GLU A 450 -21.13 2.15 15.40
C GLU A 450 -22.13 3.28 15.19
N GLY A 451 -22.02 4.31 16.03
CA GLY A 451 -22.76 5.58 15.89
C GLY A 451 -24.14 5.58 16.52
N ASP A 452 -24.69 6.80 16.62
CA ASP A 452 -25.96 7.13 17.26
C ASP A 452 -27.18 6.93 16.36
N SER A 453 -27.02 6.29 15.20
CA SER A 453 -28.08 6.10 14.20
C SER A 453 -29.27 5.26 14.68
N ALA A 454 -29.17 4.59 15.82
CA ALA A 454 -30.22 3.86 16.48
C ALA A 454 -31.03 4.74 17.48
N SER A 455 -30.60 5.98 17.75
CA SER A 455 -31.17 6.78 18.83
C SER A 455 -32.66 7.11 18.64
N ILE A 456 -33.12 7.36 17.40
CA ILE A 456 -34.54 7.54 17.12
C ILE A 456 -35.34 6.25 17.37
N SER A 457 -34.78 5.08 17.06
CA SER A 457 -35.42 3.79 17.31
C SER A 457 -35.55 3.50 18.81
N ILE A 458 -34.47 3.80 19.57
CA ILE A 458 -34.46 3.71 21.03
C ILE A 458 -35.51 4.67 21.62
N ALA A 459 -35.52 5.93 21.17
CA ALA A 459 -36.45 6.94 21.59
C ALA A 459 -37.92 6.49 21.41
N THR A 460 -38.20 5.96 20.21
CA THR A 460 -39.57 5.49 19.89
C THR A 460 -39.96 4.28 20.73
N ALA A 461 -39.03 3.32 20.98
CA ALA A 461 -39.30 2.18 21.84
C ALA A 461 -39.56 2.60 23.30
N VAL A 462 -38.78 3.55 23.83
CA VAL A 462 -38.93 4.08 25.19
C VAL A 462 -40.24 4.83 25.33
N ILE A 463 -40.60 5.73 24.40
CA ILE A 463 -41.84 6.48 24.40
C ILE A 463 -43.06 5.55 24.27
N SER A 464 -42.95 4.53 23.39
CA SER A 464 -43.97 3.51 23.24
C SER A 464 -44.24 2.76 24.54
N SER A 465 -43.21 2.36 25.28
CA SER A 465 -43.32 1.69 26.59
C SER A 465 -43.84 2.65 27.65
N LEU A 466 -43.40 3.90 27.69
CA LEU A 466 -43.85 4.92 28.65
C LEU A 466 -45.32 5.28 28.54
N GLU A 467 -45.80 5.47 27.30
CA GLU A 467 -47.18 5.94 27.01
C GLU A 467 -48.12 4.76 26.66
N ASN A 468 -47.60 3.50 26.66
CA ASN A 468 -48.36 2.32 26.29
C ASN A 468 -48.97 2.39 24.88
N ILE A 469 -48.21 2.99 23.91
CA ILE A 469 -48.62 3.17 22.53
C ILE A 469 -48.00 2.11 21.65
N PRO A 470 -48.80 1.27 20.98
CA PRO A 470 -48.23 0.19 20.14
C PRO A 470 -47.60 0.74 18.86
N VAL A 471 -46.41 0.18 18.48
CA VAL A 471 -45.68 0.53 17.29
C VAL A 471 -45.92 -0.52 16.22
N ASN A 472 -46.16 -0.07 14.99
CA ASN A 472 -46.32 -0.95 13.83
C ASN A 472 -45.01 -1.62 13.47
N GLN A 473 -44.98 -2.95 13.48
CA GLN A 473 -43.80 -3.75 13.22
C GLN A 473 -43.45 -3.90 11.73
N SER A 474 -44.34 -3.45 10.82
CA SER A 474 -44.01 -3.38 9.38
C SER A 474 -43.17 -2.14 9.02
N VAL A 475 -42.75 -1.36 10.01
CA VAL A 475 -41.93 -0.17 9.86
C VAL A 475 -40.58 -0.38 10.50
N ALA A 476 -39.50 0.02 9.81
CA ALA A 476 -38.19 0.17 10.42
C ALA A 476 -37.76 1.62 10.40
N MET A 477 -36.86 1.99 11.29
CA MET A 477 -36.41 3.37 11.37
C MET A 477 -34.91 3.49 11.67
N THR A 478 -34.32 4.58 11.20
CA THR A 478 -32.96 4.97 11.51
C THR A 478 -32.87 6.50 11.55
N GLY A 479 -32.00 7.01 12.39
CA GLY A 479 -31.77 8.44 12.56
C GLY A 479 -31.10 8.73 13.89
N SER A 480 -30.34 9.81 13.95
CA SER A 480 -29.83 10.37 15.21
C SER A 480 -30.83 11.33 15.80
N LEU A 481 -31.02 11.34 17.12
CA LEU A 481 -31.94 12.21 17.82
C LEU A 481 -31.15 13.29 18.55
N SER A 482 -31.40 14.58 18.18
CA SER A 482 -30.83 15.69 18.90
C SER A 482 -31.54 15.94 20.23
N VAL A 483 -30.91 16.64 21.17
CA VAL A 483 -31.48 17.08 22.44
C VAL A 483 -32.70 18.02 22.28
N ARG A 484 -32.92 18.56 21.08
CA ARG A 484 -34.06 19.42 20.75
C ARG A 484 -35.27 18.64 20.21
N GLY A 485 -35.06 17.35 19.85
CA GLY A 485 -36.06 16.50 19.23
C GLY A 485 -35.98 16.45 17.69
N ASP A 486 -34.94 17.04 17.09
CA ASP A 486 -34.75 16.98 15.64
C ASP A 486 -34.12 15.64 15.25
N VAL A 487 -34.57 15.06 14.14
CA VAL A 487 -33.98 13.88 13.55
C VAL A 487 -32.84 14.31 12.63
N LEU A 488 -31.60 13.91 12.98
CA LEU A 488 -30.43 14.25 12.22
C LEU A 488 -30.12 13.16 11.17
N PRO A 489 -29.51 13.56 10.05
CA PRO A 489 -29.15 12.62 8.98
C PRO A 489 -28.06 11.64 9.43
N VAL A 490 -28.15 10.40 8.94
CA VAL A 490 -27.22 9.32 9.24
C VAL A 490 -26.65 8.70 7.97
N GLY A 491 -25.51 8.03 8.08
CA GLY A 491 -24.87 7.31 6.96
C GLY A 491 -25.52 5.97 6.64
N GLY A 492 -25.13 5.39 5.49
CA GLY A 492 -25.49 4.03 5.13
C GLY A 492 -26.97 3.80 4.81
N ILE A 493 -27.69 4.83 4.34
CA ILE A 493 -29.14 4.75 4.08
C ILE A 493 -29.48 3.68 3.05
N THR A 494 -28.70 3.57 1.97
CA THR A 494 -28.92 2.55 0.93
C THR A 494 -28.85 1.14 1.50
N GLN A 495 -27.81 0.83 2.27
CA GLN A 495 -27.60 -0.48 2.91
C GLN A 495 -28.72 -0.79 3.92
N LYS A 496 -29.13 0.21 4.69
CA LYS A 496 -30.22 0.09 5.68
C LYS A 496 -31.56 -0.21 5.03
N ILE A 497 -31.90 0.46 3.94
CA ILE A 497 -33.14 0.22 3.17
C ILE A 497 -33.10 -1.17 2.52
N GLU A 498 -31.96 -1.57 1.94
CA GLU A 498 -31.78 -2.92 1.38
C GLU A 498 -32.01 -4.00 2.44
N ALA A 499 -31.45 -3.83 3.63
CA ALA A 499 -31.66 -4.77 4.74
C ALA A 499 -33.12 -4.83 5.20
N ALA A 500 -33.80 -3.70 5.30
CA ALA A 500 -35.22 -3.66 5.63
C ALA A 500 -36.07 -4.38 4.57
N ALA A 501 -35.81 -4.16 3.29
CA ALA A 501 -36.50 -4.82 2.19
C ALA A 501 -36.25 -6.34 2.18
N GLN A 502 -35.02 -6.78 2.40
CA GLN A 502 -34.67 -8.21 2.52
C GLN A 502 -35.33 -8.89 3.72
N ALA A 503 -35.50 -8.15 4.82
CA ALA A 503 -36.20 -8.62 6.00
C ALA A 503 -37.73 -8.71 5.81
N GLY A 504 -38.28 -8.17 4.72
CA GLY A 504 -39.71 -8.13 4.46
C GLY A 504 -40.43 -6.95 5.13
N ILE A 505 -39.70 -5.92 5.53
CA ILE A 505 -40.29 -4.69 6.12
C ILE A 505 -40.77 -3.80 4.97
N VAL A 506 -42.05 -3.37 5.05
CA VAL A 506 -42.73 -2.68 3.95
C VAL A 506 -42.47 -1.18 3.92
N LYS A 507 -42.13 -0.60 5.08
CA LYS A 507 -41.90 0.84 5.23
C LYS A 507 -40.63 1.08 6.05
N SER A 508 -39.78 1.98 5.59
CA SER A 508 -38.57 2.39 6.27
C SER A 508 -38.35 3.90 6.16
#